data_b721eb32f0aa07f6afb6ba7618cc5aec
#
_entry.id   b721eb32f0aa07f6afb6ba7618cc5aec
#
_cell.length_a   1.000
_cell.length_b   1.000
_cell.length_c   1.000
_cell.angle_alpha   90.00
_cell.angle_beta   90.00
_cell.angle_gamma   90.00
#
_symmetry.space_group_name_H-M   'P 1'
#
loop_
_entity.id
_entity.type
_entity.pdbx_description
1 polymer ?
#
loop_
_entity_poly.entity_id
_entity_poly.type
_entity_poly.pdbx_seq_one_letter_code
_entity_poly.pdbx_strand_id
1 'polypeptide(L)'
;LTAEFLRVHSPSAEVRGHGKGQEVLQTGKRQVKLINLEPVGNYAIKLIFDDGHNSGIYSWNYLLELGKGKEELWERYLSKLEQAGANRDSLPVGTQVINIMPSSSSKD
;
A
#
# COMPACT_ATOMS: atom_id res chain seq x y z
N LEU A 1 11.79 -5.93 -4.71
CA LEU A 1 10.58 -5.38 -4.08
C LEU A 1 9.42 -5.42 -5.05
N THR A 2 8.25 -5.80 -4.57
CA THR A 2 7.06 -5.84 -5.42
C THR A 2 6.41 -4.46 -5.50
N ALA A 3 5.58 -4.26 -6.52
CA ALA A 3 4.83 -3.02 -6.65
C ALA A 3 3.90 -2.82 -5.45
N GLU A 4 3.25 -3.89 -5.00
CA GLU A 4 2.38 -3.82 -3.82
C GLU A 4 3.16 -3.36 -2.58
N PHE A 5 4.32 -3.95 -2.35
CA PHE A 5 5.15 -3.58 -1.20
C PHE A 5 5.52 -2.10 -1.24
N LEU A 6 5.98 -1.64 -2.41
CA LEU A 6 6.34 -0.23 -2.58
C LEU A 6 5.13 0.68 -2.39
N ARG A 7 3.99 0.28 -2.92
CA ARG A 7 2.77 1.07 -2.85
C ARG A 7 2.29 1.25 -1.41
N VAL A 8 2.26 0.16 -0.63
CA VAL A 8 1.76 0.24 0.73
C VAL A 8 2.73 0.96 1.66
N HIS A 9 3.99 1.10 1.26
CA HIS A 9 5.00 1.80 2.03
C HIS A 9 5.36 3.14 1.40
N SER A 10 4.47 3.72 0.61
CA SER A 10 4.73 5.00 -0.03
C SER A 10 5.04 6.08 1.02
N PRO A 11 6.05 6.91 0.78
CA PRO A 11 6.36 8.01 1.69
C PRO A 11 5.44 9.22 1.53
N SER A 12 4.44 9.13 0.66
CA SER A 12 3.48 10.20 0.46
C SER A 12 2.65 10.45 1.72
N ALA A 13 2.25 11.70 1.93
CA ALA A 13 1.38 12.05 3.04
C ALA A 13 0.04 11.33 2.99
N GLU A 14 -0.39 10.92 1.79
CA GLU A 14 -1.62 10.14 1.64
C GLU A 14 -1.54 8.80 2.38
N VAL A 15 -0.33 8.28 2.55
CA VAL A 15 -0.12 7.02 3.24
C VAL A 15 0.37 7.26 4.66
N ARG A 16 1.30 8.18 4.84
CA ARG A 16 1.90 8.41 6.15
C ARG A 16 1.02 9.24 7.08
N GLY A 17 0.07 10.00 6.52
CA GLY A 17 -0.76 10.86 7.33
C GLY A 17 0.01 12.06 7.84
N HIS A 18 -0.42 12.59 8.97
CA HIS A 18 0.13 13.82 9.51
C HIS A 18 1.12 13.59 10.65
N GLY A 19 1.55 12.34 10.84
CA GLY A 19 2.52 12.04 11.87
C GLY A 19 2.38 10.62 12.36
N LYS A 20 3.17 10.32 13.37
CA LYS A 20 3.21 8.98 13.92
C LYS A 20 1.84 8.62 14.48
N GLY A 21 1.36 7.44 14.14
CA GLY A 21 0.03 7.01 14.54
C GLY A 21 -1.08 7.48 13.63
N GLN A 22 -0.76 8.30 12.63
CA GLN A 22 -1.75 8.81 11.68
C GLN A 22 -1.64 8.12 10.32
N GLU A 23 -0.84 7.08 10.24
CA GLU A 23 -0.65 6.34 8.98
C GLU A 23 -1.98 5.73 8.52
N VAL A 24 -2.19 5.77 7.20
CA VAL A 24 -3.40 5.22 6.59
C VAL A 24 -3.07 3.83 6.06
N LEU A 25 -3.71 2.82 6.64
CA LEU A 25 -3.49 1.44 6.21
C LEU A 25 -4.00 1.27 4.79
N GLN A 26 -3.11 0.84 3.90
CA GLN A 26 -3.45 0.63 2.50
C GLN A 26 -4.01 -0.77 2.31
N THR A 27 -5.18 -0.88 1.68
CA THR A 27 -5.83 -2.17 1.46
C THR A 27 -6.13 -2.34 -0.02
N GLY A 28 -6.39 -3.58 -0.44
CA GLY A 28 -6.78 -3.85 -1.81
C GLY A 28 -5.71 -3.58 -2.85
N LYS A 29 -4.44 -3.72 -2.48
CA LYS A 29 -3.33 -3.33 -3.37
C LYS A 29 -2.61 -4.51 -4.01
N ARG A 30 -3.12 -5.74 -3.83
CA ARG A 30 -2.43 -6.93 -4.34
C ARG A 30 -2.13 -6.84 -5.84
N GLN A 31 -3.04 -6.25 -6.61
CA GLN A 31 -2.92 -6.21 -8.07
C GLN A 31 -2.36 -4.89 -8.60
N VAL A 32 -1.92 -4.00 -7.71
CA VAL A 32 -1.39 -2.71 -8.14
C VAL A 32 -0.12 -2.92 -8.96
N LYS A 33 0.06 -2.11 -9.99
CA LYS A 33 1.22 -2.18 -10.86
C LYS A 33 1.92 -0.85 -10.91
N LEU A 34 3.24 -0.92 -11.03
CA LEU A 34 4.06 0.26 -11.26
C LEU A 34 4.06 0.50 -12.78
N ILE A 35 3.54 1.64 -13.19
CA ILE A 35 3.41 1.92 -14.63
C ILE A 35 4.45 2.94 -15.13
N ASN A 36 5.08 3.67 -14.22
CA ASN A 36 6.13 4.60 -14.64
C ASN A 36 6.93 5.02 -13.42
N LEU A 37 8.12 5.56 -13.68
CA LEU A 37 8.92 6.17 -12.63
C LEU A 37 9.63 7.39 -13.20
N GLU A 38 9.81 8.41 -12.38
CA GLU A 38 10.41 9.66 -12.80
C GLU A 38 11.49 10.06 -11.81
N PRO A 39 12.70 10.33 -12.29
CA PRO A 39 13.77 10.80 -11.40
C PRO A 39 13.41 12.13 -10.78
N VAL A 40 13.83 12.32 -9.54
CA VAL A 40 13.67 13.58 -8.83
C VAL A 40 15.07 13.99 -8.41
N GLY A 41 15.67 14.91 -9.16
CA GLY A 41 17.08 15.21 -8.98
C GLY A 41 17.92 13.95 -9.13
N ASN A 42 18.96 13.82 -8.32
CA ASN A 42 19.76 12.59 -8.29
C ASN A 42 19.60 11.87 -6.95
N TYR A 43 18.58 12.22 -6.16
CA TYR A 43 18.44 11.69 -4.81
C TYR A 43 17.21 10.82 -4.63
N ALA A 44 16.29 10.78 -5.60
CA ALA A 44 15.01 10.07 -5.41
C ALA A 44 14.35 9.75 -6.74
N ILE A 45 13.32 8.91 -6.67
CA ILE A 45 12.45 8.66 -7.82
C ILE A 45 10.99 8.77 -7.35
N LYS A 46 10.15 9.26 -8.26
CA LYS A 46 8.71 9.27 -8.05
C LYS A 46 8.15 8.04 -8.75
N LEU A 47 7.39 7.23 -8.01
CA LEU A 47 6.79 6.02 -8.57
C LEU A 47 5.33 6.30 -8.90
N ILE A 48 4.92 5.85 -10.07
CA ILE A 48 3.56 6.08 -10.57
C ILE A 48 2.87 4.72 -10.68
N PHE A 49 1.80 4.55 -9.92
CA PHE A 49 1.08 3.29 -9.84
C PHE A 49 -0.23 3.37 -10.62
N ASP A 50 -0.74 2.22 -11.03
CA ASP A 50 -1.93 2.17 -11.86
C ASP A 50 -3.22 2.42 -11.10
N ASP A 51 -3.16 2.56 -9.78
CA ASP A 51 -4.33 2.93 -8.97
C ASP A 51 -4.46 4.44 -8.79
N GLY A 52 -3.69 5.21 -9.54
CA GLY A 52 -3.73 6.67 -9.47
C GLY A 52 -2.80 7.30 -8.46
N HIS A 53 -2.12 6.49 -7.64
CA HIS A 53 -1.20 7.03 -6.65
C HIS A 53 0.11 7.42 -7.34
N ASN A 54 0.46 8.69 -7.31
CA ASN A 54 1.66 9.19 -7.99
C ASN A 54 2.39 10.26 -7.19
N SER A 55 2.12 10.36 -5.89
CA SER A 55 2.72 11.40 -5.06
C SER A 55 3.87 10.90 -4.18
N GLY A 56 4.22 9.62 -4.28
CA GLY A 56 5.30 9.07 -3.46
C GLY A 56 6.66 9.31 -4.08
N ILE A 57 7.52 10.01 -3.36
CA ILE A 57 8.89 10.27 -3.78
C ILE A 57 9.80 9.44 -2.88
N TYR A 58 10.43 8.43 -3.48
CA TYR A 58 11.24 7.45 -2.76
C TYR A 58 12.70 7.82 -2.90
N SER A 59 13.31 8.26 -1.81
CA SER A 59 14.76 8.50 -1.85
C SER A 59 15.50 7.16 -1.96
N TRP A 60 16.74 7.22 -2.46
CA TRP A 60 17.54 6.02 -2.55
C TRP A 60 17.77 5.40 -1.17
N ASN A 61 17.97 6.23 -0.16
CA ASN A 61 18.13 5.73 1.21
C ASN A 61 16.86 5.03 1.69
N TYR A 62 15.69 5.59 1.40
CA TYR A 62 14.44 4.96 1.81
C TYR A 62 14.26 3.62 1.11
N LEU A 63 14.56 3.55 -0.18
CA LEU A 63 14.47 2.30 -0.92
C LEU A 63 15.40 1.25 -0.33
N LEU A 64 16.59 1.67 0.08
CA LEU A 64 17.55 0.76 0.70
C LEU A 64 17.01 0.24 2.04
N GLU A 65 16.42 1.12 2.84
CA GLU A 65 15.81 0.73 4.11
C GLU A 65 14.68 -0.26 3.89
N LEU A 66 13.84 -0.01 2.88
CA LEU A 66 12.76 -0.94 2.57
C LEU A 66 13.30 -2.30 2.17
N GLY A 67 14.36 -2.32 1.38
CA GLY A 67 14.97 -3.57 0.97
C GLY A 67 15.58 -4.35 2.12
N LYS A 68 16.23 -3.65 3.04
CA LYS A 68 16.84 -4.29 4.20
C LYS A 68 15.80 -4.84 5.16
N GLY A 69 14.69 -4.16 5.34
CA GLY A 69 13.66 -4.56 6.28
C GLY A 69 12.47 -5.25 5.64
N LYS A 70 12.61 -5.72 4.41
CA LYS A 70 11.50 -6.19 3.61
C LYS A 70 10.63 -7.22 4.32
N GLU A 71 11.24 -8.26 4.88
CA GLU A 71 10.47 -9.35 5.47
C GLU A 71 9.72 -8.88 6.71
N GLU A 72 10.40 -8.14 7.57
CA GLU A 72 9.77 -7.66 8.79
C GLU A 72 8.66 -6.66 8.48
N LEU A 73 8.90 -5.76 7.53
CA LEU A 73 7.90 -4.77 7.15
C LEU A 73 6.67 -5.45 6.54
N TRP A 74 6.90 -6.49 5.75
CA TRP A 74 5.79 -7.21 5.14
C TRP A 74 4.95 -7.93 6.19
N GLU A 75 5.59 -8.58 7.15
CA GLU A 75 4.87 -9.25 8.22
C GLU A 75 4.06 -8.27 9.05
N ARG A 76 4.63 -7.08 9.32
CA ARG A 76 3.90 -6.05 10.05
C ARG A 76 2.68 -5.57 9.26
N TYR A 77 2.85 -5.41 7.96
CA TYR A 77 1.74 -5.01 7.10
C TYR A 77 0.62 -6.03 7.13
N LEU A 78 0.96 -7.31 6.98
CA LEU A 78 -0.05 -8.36 7.01
C LEU A 78 -0.76 -8.43 8.36
N SER A 79 -0.03 -8.22 9.43
CA SER A 79 -0.61 -8.20 10.76
C SER A 79 -1.59 -7.05 10.94
N LYS A 80 -1.24 -5.87 10.41
CA LYS A 80 -2.14 -4.71 10.48
C LYS A 80 -3.42 -4.95 9.70
N LEU A 81 -3.30 -5.60 8.54
CA LEU A 81 -4.48 -5.95 7.76
C LEU A 81 -5.40 -6.87 8.55
N GLU A 82 -4.82 -7.88 9.17
CA GLU A 82 -5.60 -8.83 9.96
C GLU A 82 -6.31 -8.13 11.12
N GLN A 83 -5.59 -7.28 11.84
CA GLN A 83 -6.16 -6.55 12.97
C GLN A 83 -7.29 -5.63 12.55
N ALA A 84 -7.23 -5.10 11.33
CA ALA A 84 -8.24 -4.20 10.81
C ALA A 84 -9.38 -4.92 10.12
N GLY A 85 -9.32 -6.25 10.01
CA GLY A 85 -10.32 -7.00 9.27
C GLY A 85 -10.30 -6.72 7.78
N ALA A 86 -9.18 -6.28 7.26
CA ALA A 86 -9.01 -5.93 5.87
C ALA A 86 -8.14 -6.96 5.16
N ASN A 87 -7.98 -6.82 3.85
CA ASN A 87 -7.10 -7.73 3.13
C ASN A 87 -6.49 -7.02 1.92
N ARG A 88 -5.65 -7.76 1.20
CA ARG A 88 -4.87 -7.25 0.08
C ARG A 88 -5.68 -7.20 -1.22
N ASP A 89 -6.79 -7.90 -1.28
CA ASP A 89 -7.52 -8.04 -2.53
C ASP A 89 -8.54 -6.94 -2.69
N SER A 90 -8.60 -6.36 -3.91
CA SER A 90 -9.64 -5.40 -4.25
C SER A 90 -10.96 -6.13 -4.40
N LEU A 91 -12.06 -5.46 -4.06
CA LEU A 91 -13.37 -6.04 -4.32
C LEU A 91 -13.61 -6.04 -5.82
N PRO A 92 -14.15 -7.13 -6.37
CA PRO A 92 -14.50 -7.17 -7.79
C PRO A 92 -15.55 -6.11 -8.12
N VAL A 93 -15.52 -5.65 -9.36
CA VAL A 93 -16.53 -4.74 -9.85
C VAL A 93 -17.91 -5.41 -9.69
N GLY A 94 -18.86 -4.68 -9.13
CA GLY A 94 -20.19 -5.20 -8.89
C GLY A 94 -20.33 -5.89 -7.56
N THR A 95 -19.27 -6.16 -6.86
CA THR A 95 -19.34 -6.70 -5.51
C THR A 95 -19.54 -5.55 -4.56
N GLN A 96 -20.65 -5.53 -3.92
CA GLN A 96 -20.88 -4.51 -2.92
C GLN A 96 -20.91 -5.20 -1.60
N VAL A 97 -20.29 -4.62 -0.74
CA VAL A 97 -20.27 -5.18 0.56
C VAL A 97 -21.62 -4.98 1.17
N ILE A 98 -22.21 -5.82 1.01
CA ILE A 98 -23.47 -5.66 1.33
C ILE A 98 -23.69 -6.27 2.63
N ASN A 99 -22.80 -6.07 1.65
CA ASN A 99 -22.72 -6.44 2.46
C ASN A 99 -22.71 -6.77 3.29
N ILE A 100 -23.10 -6.81 3.17
CA ILE A 100 -23.03 -7.33 3.65
C ILE A 100 -22.83 -7.92 4.39
N MET A 101 -22.98 -8.00 4.30
CA MET A 101 -22.74 -8.75 4.82
C MET A 101 -22.37 -9.25 5.36
N PRO A 102 -22.63 -9.24 5.40
CA PRO A 102 -22.25 -10.04 5.76
C PRO A 102 -21.95 -10.56 6.01
N SER A 103 -22.04 -10.50 5.84
CA SER A 103 -21.76 -11.28 6.10
C SER A 103 -21.36 -11.66 6.28
N SER A 104 -21.54 -11.53 6.12
CA SER A 104 -21.23 -12.27 6.32
C SER A 104 -20.86 -12.64 6.33
N SER A 105 -21.09 -12.42 6.16
CA SER A 105 -20.90 -13.16 6.24
C SER A 105 -20.56 -13.52 6.14
N SER A 106 -20.77 -13.28 5.89
CA SER A 106 -20.67 -13.93 5.88
C SER A 106 -20.53 -14.22 5.81
N LYS A 107 -20.74 -14.13 5.68
CA LYS A 107 -20.91 -14.64 5.67
C LYS A 107 -20.75 -14.93 5.45
N ASP A 108 -20.98 -14.40 5.30
CA ASP A 108 -21.11 -14.84 5.23
C ASP A 108 -21.07 -15.10 5.11
#